data_4d3ef2da45841ea46430f54b8ea6d0bd
#
_entry.id   4d3ef2da45841ea46430f54b8ea6d0bd
#
_cell.length_a   1.000
_cell.length_b   1.000
_cell.length_c   1.000
_cell.angle_alpha   90.00
_cell.angle_beta   90.00
_cell.angle_gamma   90.00
#
_symmetry.space_group_name_H-M   'P 1'
#
loop_
_entity.id
_entity.type
_entity.pdbx_description
1 polymer ?
#
loop_
_entity_poly.entity_id
_entity_poly.type
_entity_poly.pdbx_seq_one_letter_code
_entity_poly.pdbx_strand_id
1 'polypeptide(L)'
;MKYYKLLELEDLPNEIWADALGFDGIYEVSNLGRIKSLGRYVNGKNGQRWNKERIRKQFLSKDGRLGCIFCHDGNKYSQNIQALIYLSFNIKNEYNIKTNCVMHLDKNKSNNTLSNLKIESISYSHEINYEKKLLPHLKANNDKRRNDYLKLTHKACVECGNNKKISDFEYGRNKCIDCRKEEKKEHYRNNKH
;
A
#
# COMPACT_ATOMS: atom_id res chain seq x y z
N MET A 1 18.09 13.54 -6.29
CA MET A 1 18.86 13.76 -5.04
C MET A 1 18.17 13.02 -3.89
N LYS A 2 18.91 12.53 -2.86
CA LYS A 2 18.30 11.80 -1.72
C LYS A 2 18.26 12.72 -0.49
N TYR A 3 17.35 13.67 -0.47
CA TYR A 3 17.23 14.70 0.58
C TYR A 3 17.14 14.12 2.00
N TYR A 4 16.49 12.97 2.19
CA TYR A 4 16.34 12.31 3.49
C TYR A 4 17.67 11.89 4.17
N LYS A 5 18.79 11.95 3.44
CA LYS A 5 20.14 11.69 3.97
C LYS A 5 20.83 12.94 4.50
N LEU A 6 20.33 14.13 4.17
CA LEU A 6 20.90 15.40 4.60
C LEU A 6 20.35 15.71 6.00
N LEU A 7 21.26 15.71 6.99
CA LEU A 7 20.92 15.83 8.41
C LEU A 7 21.27 17.20 9.02
N GLU A 8 21.82 18.10 8.22
CA GLU A 8 22.10 19.49 8.58
C GLU A 8 20.80 20.22 8.87
N LEU A 9 20.81 21.11 9.88
CA LEU A 9 19.63 21.92 10.25
C LEU A 9 19.36 23.06 9.25
N GLU A 10 20.37 23.47 8.50
CA GLU A 10 20.20 24.50 7.50
C GLU A 10 19.16 24.11 6.46
N ASP A 11 18.33 25.09 6.08
CA ASP A 11 17.32 24.89 5.07
C ASP A 11 17.97 24.72 3.69
N LEU A 12 17.45 23.78 2.94
CA LEU A 12 17.88 23.57 1.57
C LEU A 12 17.22 24.59 0.63
N PRO A 13 17.81 24.87 -0.53
CA PRO A 13 17.19 25.78 -1.51
C PRO A 13 15.73 25.35 -1.80
N ASN A 14 14.81 26.32 -1.69
CA ASN A 14 13.35 26.13 -1.87
C ASN A 14 12.71 25.12 -0.90
N GLU A 15 13.33 24.87 0.23
CA GLU A 15 12.73 24.04 1.27
C GLU A 15 11.70 24.83 2.07
N ILE A 16 10.54 24.22 2.25
CA ILE A 16 9.42 24.77 3.03
C ILE A 16 9.04 23.73 4.08
N TRP A 17 8.81 24.18 5.30
CA TRP A 17 8.41 23.36 6.43
C TRP A 17 6.94 23.58 6.78
N ALA A 18 6.28 22.50 7.21
CA ALA A 18 4.93 22.52 7.77
C ALA A 18 4.90 21.64 9.02
N ASP A 19 4.04 21.99 9.98
CA ASP A 19 3.79 21.14 11.14
C ASP A 19 3.39 19.71 10.68
N ALA A 20 3.99 18.71 11.29
CA ALA A 20 3.65 17.32 11.00
C ALA A 20 2.28 17.01 11.57
N LEU A 21 1.32 16.66 10.73
CA LEU A 21 -0.08 16.41 11.11
C LEU A 21 -0.20 15.42 12.28
N GLY A 22 -0.83 15.89 13.38
CA GLY A 22 -0.96 15.14 14.63
C GLY A 22 0.28 15.21 15.53
N PHE A 23 1.28 16.04 15.18
CA PHE A 23 2.48 16.28 15.96
C PHE A 23 2.84 17.78 16.00
N ASP A 24 1.83 18.64 15.95
CA ASP A 24 1.96 20.08 15.89
C ASP A 24 2.86 20.63 17.00
N GLY A 25 3.81 21.52 16.65
CA GLY A 25 4.79 22.06 17.58
C GLY A 25 5.84 21.06 18.10
N ILE A 26 5.85 19.83 17.63
CA ILE A 26 6.76 18.76 18.05
C ILE A 26 7.67 18.32 16.91
N TYR A 27 7.09 18.16 15.73
CA TYR A 27 7.80 17.80 14.50
C TYR A 27 7.31 18.64 13.33
N GLU A 28 8.23 18.91 12.42
CA GLU A 28 7.93 19.48 11.10
C GLU A 28 8.34 18.51 10.00
N VAL A 29 7.65 18.61 8.88
CA VAL A 29 7.98 17.89 7.64
C VAL A 29 8.27 18.91 6.54
N SER A 30 9.24 18.59 5.67
CA SER A 30 9.57 19.48 4.57
C SER A 30 8.97 19.00 3.25
N ASN A 31 8.74 19.94 2.33
CA ASN A 31 8.36 19.66 0.94
C ASN A 31 9.41 18.83 0.18
N LEU A 32 10.64 18.75 0.69
CA LEU A 32 11.72 17.94 0.12
C LEU A 32 11.84 16.55 0.76
N GLY A 33 10.96 16.22 1.73
CA GLY A 33 10.92 14.91 2.35
C GLY A 33 11.78 14.74 3.60
N ARG A 34 12.32 15.83 4.16
CA ARG A 34 13.03 15.80 5.45
C ARG A 34 12.04 15.90 6.61
N ILE A 35 12.46 15.44 7.79
CA ILE A 35 11.68 15.50 9.03
C ILE A 35 12.54 16.18 10.09
N LYS A 36 11.99 17.19 10.75
CA LYS A 36 12.63 17.96 11.80
C LYS A 36 11.93 17.68 13.13
N SER A 37 12.70 17.41 14.17
CA SER A 37 12.20 17.41 15.56
C SER A 37 12.51 18.76 16.15
N LEU A 38 11.50 19.48 16.58
CA LEU A 38 11.65 20.79 17.20
C LEU A 38 12.29 20.68 18.59
N GLY A 39 13.02 21.75 18.97
CA GLY A 39 13.61 21.88 20.29
C GLY A 39 12.51 21.97 21.36
N ARG A 40 12.55 21.13 22.39
CA ARG A 40 11.55 21.14 23.46
C ARG A 40 12.03 20.44 24.73
N TYR A 41 11.42 20.79 25.85
CA TYR A 41 11.57 19.99 27.07
C TYR A 41 10.78 18.68 26.94
N VAL A 42 11.40 17.59 27.33
CA VAL A 42 10.79 16.26 27.37
C VAL A 42 10.95 15.66 28.78
N ASN A 43 9.94 14.94 29.24
CA ASN A 43 10.02 14.20 30.48
C ASN A 43 10.94 12.99 30.31
N GLY A 44 11.92 12.88 31.17
CA GLY A 44 12.85 11.77 31.23
C GLY A 44 12.75 11.05 32.57
N LYS A 45 13.48 9.96 32.75
CA LYS A 45 13.50 9.17 33.98
C LYS A 45 13.92 9.98 35.22
N ASN A 46 14.77 10.97 35.01
CA ASN A 46 15.35 11.82 36.08
C ASN A 46 14.87 13.28 36.00
N GLY A 47 13.64 13.53 35.54
CA GLY A 47 13.08 14.87 35.38
C GLY A 47 13.08 15.37 33.93
N GLN A 48 12.77 16.64 33.75
CA GLN A 48 12.72 17.28 32.45
C GLN A 48 14.13 17.51 31.88
N ARG A 49 14.28 17.24 30.57
CA ARG A 49 15.52 17.54 29.84
C ARG A 49 15.20 18.28 28.56
N TRP A 50 16.08 19.17 28.14
CA TRP A 50 16.00 19.83 26.85
C TRP A 50 16.39 18.86 25.73
N ASN A 51 15.51 18.65 24.77
CA ASN A 51 15.77 17.90 23.52
C ASN A 51 16.03 18.92 22.40
N LYS A 52 17.27 18.96 21.92
CA LYS A 52 17.69 19.91 20.88
C LYS A 52 16.96 19.62 19.58
N GLU A 53 16.73 20.68 18.82
CA GLU A 53 16.26 20.60 17.44
C GLU A 53 17.22 19.79 16.56
N ARG A 54 16.68 19.00 15.65
CA ARG A 54 17.49 18.18 14.73
C ARG A 54 16.68 17.62 13.60
N ILE A 55 17.34 17.41 12.44
CA ILE A 55 16.78 16.60 11.37
C ILE A 55 16.80 15.13 11.78
N ARG A 56 15.69 14.45 11.55
CA ARG A 56 15.51 13.04 11.93
C ARG A 56 16.06 12.12 10.86
N LYS A 57 16.89 11.16 11.27
CA LYS A 57 17.32 10.09 10.40
C LYS A 57 16.13 9.21 10.03
N GLN A 58 15.96 8.95 8.73
CA GLN A 58 14.97 8.05 8.19
C GLN A 58 15.63 6.72 7.84
N PHE A 59 14.90 5.63 8.01
CA PHE A 59 15.37 4.29 7.66
C PHE A 59 14.60 3.75 6.45
N LEU A 60 15.25 2.92 5.66
CA LEU A 60 14.64 2.25 4.52
C LEU A 60 14.04 0.92 4.99
N SER A 61 12.74 0.73 4.76
CA SER A 61 12.06 -0.54 5.01
C SER A 61 12.34 -1.58 3.91
N LYS A 62 12.01 -2.84 4.17
CA LYS A 62 12.22 -3.94 3.20
C LYS A 62 11.47 -3.74 1.88
N ASP A 63 10.34 -3.04 1.90
CA ASP A 63 9.54 -2.74 0.72
C ASP A 63 9.97 -1.47 -0.03
N GLY A 64 11.10 -0.84 0.39
CA GLY A 64 11.69 0.33 -0.24
C GLY A 64 11.09 1.67 0.18
N ARG A 65 10.21 1.70 1.20
CA ARG A 65 9.65 2.94 1.77
C ARG A 65 10.55 3.50 2.84
N LEU A 66 10.49 4.82 3.04
CA LEU A 66 11.14 5.46 4.17
C LEU A 66 10.22 5.44 5.39
N GLY A 67 10.82 5.16 6.55
CA GLY A 67 10.19 5.21 7.86
C GLY A 67 10.94 6.16 8.80
N CYS A 68 10.22 6.70 9.78
CA CYS A 68 10.78 7.47 10.88
C CYS A 68 10.05 7.13 12.17
N ILE A 69 10.75 7.13 13.29
CA ILE A 69 10.16 6.92 14.60
C ILE A 69 9.90 8.30 15.23
N PHE A 70 8.66 8.57 15.53
CA PHE A 70 8.20 9.75 16.26
C PHE A 70 8.01 9.39 17.72
N CYS A 71 8.30 10.33 18.63
CA CYS A 71 8.07 10.16 20.06
C CYS A 71 7.18 11.30 20.56
N HIS A 72 6.03 10.96 21.13
CA HIS A 72 5.08 11.90 21.73
C HIS A 72 4.52 11.26 22.99
N ASP A 73 4.48 12.00 24.10
CA ASP A 73 3.99 11.58 25.42
C ASP A 73 4.53 10.22 25.89
N GLY A 74 5.85 10.02 25.71
CA GLY A 74 6.52 8.78 26.10
C GLY A 74 6.31 7.59 25.15
N ASN A 75 5.39 7.71 24.20
CA ASN A 75 5.07 6.68 23.24
C ASN A 75 5.88 6.83 21.95
N LYS A 76 6.11 5.71 21.27
CA LYS A 76 6.76 5.66 19.94
C LYS A 76 5.72 5.36 18.87
N TYR A 77 5.73 6.15 17.82
CA TYR A 77 4.85 6.01 16.66
C TYR A 77 5.68 5.80 15.42
N SER A 78 5.28 4.82 14.60
CA SER A 78 5.82 4.65 13.26
C SER A 78 4.78 5.16 12.27
N GLN A 79 5.13 6.17 11.48
CA GLN A 79 4.22 6.80 10.52
C GLN A 79 4.66 6.54 9.09
N ASN A 80 3.69 6.49 8.20
CA ASN A 80 3.90 6.44 6.77
C ASN A 80 4.31 7.85 6.28
N ILE A 81 5.59 8.03 5.97
CA ILE A 81 6.20 9.36 5.72
C ILE A 81 5.56 10.06 4.51
N GLN A 82 5.29 9.33 3.41
CA GLN A 82 4.66 9.96 2.25
C GLN A 82 3.27 10.51 2.58
N ALA A 83 2.48 9.78 3.36
CA ALA A 83 1.16 10.24 3.78
C ALA A 83 1.27 11.42 4.74
N LEU A 84 2.18 11.35 5.71
CA LEU A 84 2.41 12.44 6.67
C LEU A 84 2.78 13.73 5.94
N ILE A 85 3.76 13.70 5.03
CA ILE A 85 4.18 14.88 4.27
C ILE A 85 3.02 15.42 3.42
N TYR A 86 2.38 14.55 2.61
CA TYR A 86 1.29 14.98 1.75
C TYR A 86 0.17 15.67 2.54
N LEU A 87 -0.26 15.06 3.63
CA LEU A 87 -1.37 15.56 4.44
C LEU A 87 -1.01 16.82 5.22
N SER A 88 0.22 16.95 5.71
CA SER A 88 0.67 18.16 6.42
C SER A 88 0.63 19.41 5.52
N PHE A 89 0.92 19.26 4.24
CA PHE A 89 0.83 20.37 3.27
C PHE A 89 -0.57 20.56 2.66
N ASN A 90 -1.44 19.54 2.75
CA ASN A 90 -2.75 19.51 2.09
C ASN A 90 -3.89 19.19 3.07
N ILE A 91 -3.89 19.84 4.24
CA ILE A 91 -4.86 19.59 5.33
C ILE A 91 -6.33 19.72 4.89
N LYS A 92 -6.62 20.53 3.88
CA LYS A 92 -7.99 20.76 3.37
C LYS A 92 -8.54 19.65 2.49
N ASN A 93 -7.73 18.67 2.12
CA ASN A 93 -8.18 17.58 1.26
C ASN A 93 -8.89 16.50 2.09
N GLU A 94 -10.04 16.06 1.60
CA GLU A 94 -10.79 14.92 2.15
C GLU A 94 -9.98 13.62 1.96
N TYR A 95 -9.09 13.34 2.91
CA TYR A 95 -8.32 12.10 2.93
C TYR A 95 -9.01 11.07 3.81
N ASN A 96 -9.40 9.97 3.21
CA ASN A 96 -9.91 8.82 3.94
C ASN A 96 -8.95 7.62 3.77
N ILE A 97 -8.29 7.23 4.85
CA ILE A 97 -7.30 6.12 4.85
C ILE A 97 -7.89 4.78 4.38
N LYS A 98 -9.23 4.61 4.46
CA LYS A 98 -9.90 3.38 4.00
C LYS A 98 -10.09 3.34 2.48
N THR A 99 -10.12 4.50 1.82
CA THR A 99 -10.41 4.62 0.39
C THR A 99 -9.29 5.23 -0.41
N ASN A 100 -8.38 5.98 0.24
CA ASN A 100 -7.31 6.71 -0.43
C ASN A 100 -5.92 6.28 0.05
N CYS A 101 -4.95 6.40 -0.83
CA CYS A 101 -3.54 6.23 -0.51
C CYS A 101 -2.70 7.33 -1.18
N VAL A 102 -1.53 7.61 -0.62
CA VAL A 102 -0.55 8.52 -1.23
C VAL A 102 0.44 7.70 -2.03
N MET A 103 0.57 8.00 -3.32
CA MET A 103 1.44 7.33 -4.28
C MET A 103 2.61 8.22 -4.69
N HIS A 104 3.70 7.59 -5.13
CA HIS A 104 4.86 8.25 -5.74
C HIS A 104 4.72 8.27 -7.26
N LEU A 105 4.75 9.45 -7.87
CA LEU A 105 4.62 9.62 -9.32
C LEU A 105 5.75 8.94 -10.09
N ASP A 106 6.99 9.07 -9.59
CA ASP A 106 8.19 8.45 -10.18
C ASP A 106 8.36 6.96 -9.84
N LYS A 107 7.43 6.37 -9.06
CA LYS A 107 7.47 4.98 -8.57
C LYS A 107 8.62 4.67 -7.61
N ASN A 108 9.44 5.66 -7.26
CA ASN A 108 10.49 5.52 -6.26
C ASN A 108 9.93 5.79 -4.85
N LYS A 109 9.69 4.73 -4.11
CA LYS A 109 9.08 4.79 -2.77
C LYS A 109 9.94 5.50 -1.71
N SER A 110 11.19 5.83 -2.02
CA SER A 110 12.07 6.61 -1.15
C SER A 110 12.14 8.10 -1.51
N ASN A 111 11.47 8.53 -2.60
CA ASN A 111 11.42 9.92 -3.02
C ASN A 111 10.14 10.59 -2.49
N ASN A 112 10.20 11.08 -1.27
CA ASN A 112 9.07 11.72 -0.58
C ASN A 112 9.01 13.24 -0.79
N THR A 113 9.56 13.78 -1.89
CA THR A 113 9.33 15.19 -2.22
C THR A 113 7.85 15.43 -2.50
N LEU A 114 7.29 16.52 -1.99
CA LEU A 114 5.85 16.82 -2.08
C LEU A 114 5.35 16.83 -3.54
N SER A 115 6.14 17.38 -4.46
CA SER A 115 5.83 17.41 -5.90
C SER A 115 5.77 16.03 -6.56
N ASN A 116 6.35 15.00 -5.90
CA ASN A 116 6.32 13.61 -6.36
C ASN A 116 5.19 12.79 -5.71
N LEU A 117 4.40 13.38 -4.83
CA LEU A 117 3.35 12.70 -4.09
C LEU A 117 1.97 13.07 -4.64
N LYS A 118 1.10 12.09 -4.77
CA LYS A 118 -0.28 12.25 -5.22
C LYS A 118 -1.21 11.36 -4.42
N ILE A 119 -2.40 11.88 -4.11
CA ILE A 119 -3.48 11.08 -3.54
C ILE A 119 -4.21 10.32 -4.65
N GLU A 120 -4.49 9.04 -4.41
CA GLU A 120 -5.24 8.18 -5.31
C GLU A 120 -6.15 7.23 -4.55
N SER A 121 -7.16 6.68 -5.23
CA SER A 121 -7.97 5.62 -4.64
C SER A 121 -7.15 4.34 -4.44
N ILE A 122 -7.45 3.61 -3.37
CA ILE A 122 -6.80 2.31 -3.10
C ILE A 122 -7.09 1.33 -4.23
N SER A 123 -8.31 1.34 -4.80
CA SER A 123 -8.68 0.49 -5.92
C SER A 123 -7.78 0.74 -7.14
N TYR A 124 -7.57 1.99 -7.52
CA TYR A 124 -6.67 2.37 -8.62
C TYR A 124 -5.22 1.98 -8.35
N SER A 125 -4.76 2.17 -7.11
CA SER A 125 -3.42 1.74 -6.70
C SER A 125 -3.23 0.23 -6.79
N HIS A 126 -4.26 -0.55 -6.44
CA HIS A 126 -4.24 -2.00 -6.55
C HIS A 126 -4.26 -2.46 -8.03
N GLU A 127 -5.07 -1.82 -8.86
CA GLU A 127 -5.17 -2.11 -10.29
C GLU A 127 -3.81 -1.93 -11.00
N ILE A 128 -3.15 -0.79 -10.81
CA ILE A 128 -1.79 -0.55 -11.34
C ILE A 128 -0.77 -1.57 -10.82
N ASN A 129 -0.81 -1.91 -9.54
CA ASN A 129 0.11 -2.88 -8.96
C ASN A 129 -0.21 -4.31 -9.43
N TYR A 130 -1.48 -4.62 -9.60
CA TYR A 130 -1.96 -5.89 -10.13
C TYR A 130 -1.51 -6.06 -11.58
N GLU A 131 -1.73 -5.08 -12.44
CA GLU A 131 -1.26 -5.09 -13.84
C GLU A 131 0.26 -5.28 -13.94
N LYS A 132 1.05 -4.59 -13.11
CA LYS A 132 2.51 -4.68 -13.15
C LYS A 132 3.08 -6.01 -12.66
N LYS A 133 2.48 -6.61 -11.63
CA LYS A 133 2.95 -7.89 -11.05
C LYS A 133 2.44 -9.10 -11.82
N LEU A 134 1.26 -8.98 -12.41
CA LEU A 134 0.53 -10.12 -12.97
C LEU A 134 0.81 -10.35 -14.44
N LEU A 135 1.08 -9.29 -15.22
CA LEU A 135 1.12 -9.41 -16.66
C LEU A 135 2.19 -10.37 -17.23
N PRO A 136 3.47 -10.41 -16.77
CA PRO A 136 4.43 -11.34 -17.38
C PRO A 136 4.23 -12.80 -16.95
N HIS A 137 4.04 -13.07 -15.65
CA HIS A 137 3.99 -14.44 -15.13
C HIS A 137 2.60 -15.09 -15.25
N LEU A 138 1.52 -14.32 -15.05
CA LEU A 138 0.17 -14.87 -15.16
C LEU A 138 -0.26 -15.02 -16.60
N LYS A 139 0.14 -14.12 -17.48
CA LYS A 139 -0.14 -14.27 -18.91
C LYS A 139 0.50 -15.56 -19.43
N ALA A 140 1.78 -15.79 -19.16
CA ALA A 140 2.46 -17.01 -19.55
C ALA A 140 1.86 -18.27 -18.90
N ASN A 141 1.55 -18.24 -17.59
CA ASN A 141 0.94 -19.38 -16.89
C ASN A 141 -0.52 -19.60 -17.29
N ASN A 142 -1.29 -18.55 -17.50
CA ASN A 142 -2.66 -18.64 -17.98
C ASN A 142 -2.71 -19.11 -19.42
N ASP A 143 -1.82 -18.64 -20.28
CA ASP A 143 -1.73 -19.10 -21.67
C ASP A 143 -1.29 -20.57 -21.75
N LYS A 144 -0.34 -20.99 -20.93
CA LYS A 144 0.03 -22.41 -20.81
C LYS A 144 -1.14 -23.26 -20.31
N ARG A 145 -1.80 -22.89 -19.19
CA ARG A 145 -2.97 -23.59 -18.67
C ARG A 145 -4.12 -23.64 -19.67
N ARG A 146 -4.37 -22.52 -20.37
CA ARG A 146 -5.39 -22.44 -21.42
C ARG A 146 -5.06 -23.37 -22.59
N ASN A 147 -3.81 -23.38 -23.05
CA ASN A 147 -3.36 -24.23 -24.13
C ASN A 147 -3.39 -25.71 -23.74
N ASP A 148 -3.00 -26.05 -22.51
CA ASP A 148 -3.10 -27.41 -21.98
C ASP A 148 -4.58 -27.85 -21.86
N TYR A 149 -5.46 -26.95 -21.39
CA TYR A 149 -6.89 -27.21 -21.30
C TYR A 149 -7.54 -27.41 -22.68
N LEU A 150 -7.15 -26.61 -23.67
CA LEU A 150 -7.67 -26.73 -25.08
C LEU A 150 -7.22 -28.01 -25.77
N LYS A 151 -6.14 -28.66 -25.32
CA LYS A 151 -5.70 -29.96 -25.80
C LYS A 151 -6.47 -31.13 -25.19
N LEU A 152 -7.17 -30.91 -24.10
CA LEU A 152 -7.99 -31.95 -23.48
C LEU A 152 -9.26 -32.19 -24.28
N THR A 153 -9.54 -33.42 -24.59
CA THR A 153 -10.80 -33.82 -25.24
C THR A 153 -11.86 -34.20 -24.20
N HIS A 154 -11.44 -34.83 -23.11
CA HIS A 154 -12.28 -35.35 -22.07
C HIS A 154 -11.67 -35.07 -20.67
N LYS A 155 -12.51 -35.00 -19.62
CA LYS A 155 -12.11 -34.80 -18.26
C LYS A 155 -13.10 -35.51 -17.30
N ALA A 156 -12.56 -36.07 -16.19
CA ALA A 156 -13.41 -36.60 -15.13
C ALA A 156 -13.99 -35.49 -14.27
N CYS A 157 -15.31 -35.56 -14.03
CA CYS A 157 -15.97 -34.64 -13.10
C CYS A 157 -15.69 -35.05 -11.65
N VAL A 158 -15.25 -34.09 -10.79
CA VAL A 158 -14.94 -34.36 -9.37
C VAL A 158 -16.18 -34.71 -8.55
N GLU A 159 -17.38 -34.37 -9.02
CA GLU A 159 -18.65 -34.64 -8.30
C GLU A 159 -19.26 -35.99 -8.68
N CYS A 160 -19.49 -36.23 -9.97
CA CYS A 160 -20.14 -37.47 -10.43
C CYS A 160 -19.15 -38.56 -10.88
N GLY A 161 -17.86 -38.29 -10.90
CA GLY A 161 -16.82 -39.24 -11.32
C GLY A 161 -16.79 -39.54 -12.82
N ASN A 162 -17.80 -39.12 -13.59
CA ASN A 162 -17.93 -39.47 -15.01
C ASN A 162 -16.91 -38.74 -15.87
N ASN A 163 -16.31 -39.43 -16.79
CA ASN A 163 -15.45 -38.87 -17.84
C ASN A 163 -16.34 -38.25 -18.92
N LYS A 164 -16.36 -36.91 -19.03
CA LYS A 164 -17.19 -36.14 -19.94
C LYS A 164 -16.34 -35.32 -20.89
N LYS A 165 -16.93 -34.90 -22.04
CA LYS A 165 -16.26 -33.99 -22.97
C LYS A 165 -15.90 -32.67 -22.28
N ILE A 166 -14.80 -32.06 -22.70
CA ILE A 166 -14.37 -30.79 -22.13
C ILE A 166 -15.40 -29.67 -22.30
N SER A 167 -16.23 -29.72 -23.33
CA SER A 167 -17.37 -28.83 -23.59
C SER A 167 -18.45 -28.86 -22.48
N ASP A 168 -18.50 -29.98 -21.70
CA ASP A 168 -19.45 -30.14 -20.61
C ASP A 168 -18.95 -29.49 -19.31
N PHE A 169 -17.85 -28.79 -19.36
CA PHE A 169 -17.28 -28.03 -18.25
C PHE A 169 -17.14 -26.54 -18.62
N GLU A 170 -17.36 -25.67 -17.66
CA GLU A 170 -16.90 -24.28 -17.78
C GLU A 170 -15.38 -24.23 -17.66
N TYR A 171 -14.74 -23.29 -18.37
CA TYR A 171 -13.30 -23.13 -18.37
C TYR A 171 -12.72 -23.04 -16.94
N GLY A 172 -11.70 -23.85 -16.66
CA GLY A 172 -11.03 -23.91 -15.35
C GLY A 172 -11.82 -24.59 -14.22
N ARG A 173 -13.02 -25.14 -14.49
CA ARG A 173 -13.83 -25.83 -13.47
C ARG A 173 -13.64 -27.34 -13.51
N ASN A 174 -13.71 -27.98 -12.32
CA ASN A 174 -13.57 -29.42 -12.18
C ASN A 174 -14.92 -30.16 -12.01
N LYS A 175 -16.03 -29.43 -11.78
CA LYS A 175 -17.39 -29.97 -11.80
C LYS A 175 -18.03 -29.72 -13.16
N CYS A 176 -18.70 -30.72 -13.72
CA CYS A 176 -19.43 -30.56 -14.99
C CYS A 176 -20.63 -29.63 -14.83
N ILE A 177 -21.12 -29.13 -15.95
CA ILE A 177 -22.27 -28.18 -16.00
C ILE A 177 -23.51 -28.74 -15.35
N ASP A 178 -23.78 -30.05 -15.52
CA ASP A 178 -24.97 -30.68 -14.95
C ASP A 178 -24.91 -30.72 -13.42
N CYS A 179 -23.77 -31.17 -12.85
CA CYS A 179 -23.58 -31.19 -11.39
C CYS A 179 -23.68 -29.78 -10.78
N ARG A 180 -23.17 -28.76 -11.47
CA ARG A 180 -23.28 -27.37 -11.01
C ARG A 180 -24.70 -26.83 -11.09
N LYS A 181 -25.47 -27.24 -12.09
CA LYS A 181 -26.91 -26.86 -12.19
C LYS A 181 -27.69 -27.48 -11.02
N GLU A 182 -27.40 -28.72 -10.67
CA GLU A 182 -28.07 -29.41 -9.56
C GLU A 182 -27.70 -28.77 -8.21
N GLU A 183 -26.43 -28.49 -7.97
CA GLU A 183 -25.94 -27.76 -6.76
C GLU A 183 -26.64 -26.38 -6.62
N LYS A 184 -26.82 -25.65 -7.71
CA LYS A 184 -27.57 -24.38 -7.69
C LYS A 184 -29.05 -24.58 -7.33
N LYS A 185 -29.69 -25.62 -7.87
CA LYS A 185 -31.10 -25.91 -7.56
C LYS A 185 -31.26 -26.27 -6.07
N GLU A 186 -30.37 -27.09 -5.52
CA GLU A 186 -30.37 -27.43 -4.09
C GLU A 186 -30.16 -26.19 -3.21
N HIS A 187 -29.20 -25.35 -3.57
CA HIS A 187 -28.97 -24.10 -2.85
C HIS A 187 -30.22 -23.17 -2.86
N TYR A 188 -30.92 -23.08 -4.00
CA TYR A 188 -32.18 -22.34 -4.10
C TYR A 188 -33.30 -22.96 -3.27
N ARG A 189 -33.39 -24.31 -3.19
CA ARG A 189 -34.40 -25.00 -2.35
C ARG A 189 -34.15 -24.75 -0.86
N ASN A 190 -32.88 -24.76 -0.44
CA ASN A 190 -32.48 -24.63 0.96
C ASN A 190 -32.56 -23.17 1.48
N ASN A 191 -32.54 -22.18 0.59
CA ASN A 191 -32.60 -20.75 0.95
C ASN A 191 -34.00 -20.11 0.69
N LYS A 192 -35.05 -20.90 0.50
CA LYS A 192 -36.39 -20.46 0.25
C LYS A 192 -37.26 -20.49 1.53
N HIS A 193 -36.65 -20.16 2.70
CA HIS A 193 -37.36 -19.95 3.97
C HIS A 193 -37.05 -18.58 4.55
#